data_46d66c8f8eccbf9fb28b10592031235c
#
_entry.id   46d66c8f8eccbf9fb28b10592031235c
#
_cell.length_a   1.000
_cell.length_b   1.000
_cell.length_c   1.000
_cell.angle_alpha   90.00
_cell.angle_beta   90.00
_cell.angle_gamma   90.00
#
_symmetry.space_group_name_H-M   'P 1'
#
loop_
_entity.id
_entity.type
_entity.pdbx_description
1 polymer ?
#
loop_
_entity_poly.entity_id
_entity_poly.type
_entity_poly.pdbx_seq_one_letter_code
_entity_poly.pdbx_strand_id
1 'polypeptide(L)'
;AYYLTNLVMIVAAVVVAYLTLSSSLPSFLPLGGAVVSAGAYNAVARPIGTLFCGLMAVCPLLGWRKTEPQTFAKNIRVPGIAGLAVFAALMVLFATKFVPEYDAIVAAGGTAADTLTEQGPKAYYFALTVVAFAVAALLFTTSAYVLLRGIAARRRNKGEGALTALAHLFRYSPAQAGGYLTHLGVAVVLVGLVTVVSAGVQGVAALFDDTEEKEEFAARLNTLV
;
A
#
# COMPACT_ATOMS: atom_id res chain seq x y z
N ALA A 1 -0.36 7.95 19.12
CA ALA A 1 -0.56 7.15 17.91
C ALA A 1 -2.04 6.77 17.71
N TYR A 2 -2.69 6.08 18.67
CA TYR A 2 -4.08 5.61 18.53
C TYR A 2 -5.09 6.69 18.16
N TYR A 3 -5.05 7.86 18.82
CA TYR A 3 -5.95 8.98 18.48
C TYR A 3 -5.76 9.46 17.05
N LEU A 4 -4.51 9.55 16.58
CA LEU A 4 -4.23 9.99 15.22
C LEU A 4 -4.71 8.96 14.19
N THR A 5 -4.48 7.67 14.46
CA THR A 5 -4.97 6.58 13.58
C THR A 5 -6.50 6.59 13.51
N ASN A 6 -7.18 6.70 14.64
CA ASN A 6 -8.65 6.77 14.67
C ASN A 6 -9.15 8.03 13.96
N LEU A 7 -8.50 9.19 14.14
CA LEU A 7 -8.86 10.42 13.46
C LEU A 7 -8.74 10.26 11.94
N VAL A 8 -7.62 9.72 11.46
CA VAL A 8 -7.41 9.47 10.02
C VAL A 8 -8.48 8.53 9.47
N MET A 9 -8.81 7.46 10.20
CA MET A 9 -9.87 6.52 9.80
C MET A 9 -11.24 7.18 9.73
N ILE A 10 -11.60 8.01 10.71
CA ILE A 10 -12.88 8.74 10.72
C ILE A 10 -12.94 9.72 9.53
N VAL A 11 -11.89 10.50 9.33
CA VAL A 11 -11.82 11.44 8.20
C VAL A 11 -11.93 10.70 6.87
N ALA A 12 -11.20 9.59 6.71
CA ALA A 12 -11.28 8.75 5.51
C ALA A 12 -12.71 8.24 5.28
N ALA A 13 -13.36 7.71 6.31
CA ALA A 13 -14.73 7.20 6.23
C ALA A 13 -15.73 8.30 5.84
N VAL A 14 -15.62 9.49 6.44
CA VAL A 14 -16.49 10.63 6.14
C VAL A 14 -16.29 11.10 4.70
N VAL A 15 -15.05 11.22 4.24
CA VAL A 15 -14.76 11.66 2.87
C VAL A 15 -15.27 10.64 1.85
N VAL A 16 -15.01 9.34 2.05
CA VAL A 16 -15.50 8.30 1.14
C VAL A 16 -17.03 8.24 1.14
N ALA A 17 -17.67 8.34 2.32
CA ALA A 17 -19.14 8.39 2.41
C ALA A 17 -19.70 9.60 1.66
N TYR A 18 -19.09 10.78 1.82
CA TYR A 18 -19.50 11.99 1.11
C TYR A 18 -19.37 11.83 -0.41
N LEU A 19 -18.27 11.31 -0.91
CA LEU A 19 -18.06 11.04 -2.33
C LEU A 19 -19.09 10.04 -2.87
N THR A 20 -19.38 8.99 -2.08
CA THR A 20 -20.36 7.95 -2.47
C THR A 20 -21.78 8.49 -2.54
N LEU A 21 -22.15 9.37 -1.62
CA LEU A 21 -23.49 9.96 -1.55
C LEU A 21 -23.63 11.20 -2.45
N SER A 22 -22.57 11.68 -3.10
CA SER A 22 -22.58 12.94 -3.85
C SER A 22 -23.69 13.05 -4.88
N SER A 23 -24.00 11.96 -5.60
CA SER A 23 -25.09 11.92 -6.59
C SER A 23 -26.49 12.12 -5.99
N SER A 24 -26.66 11.80 -4.69
CA SER A 24 -27.92 11.95 -3.95
C SER A 24 -27.99 13.24 -3.13
N LEU A 25 -26.91 13.99 -3.05
CA LEU A 25 -26.86 15.25 -2.31
C LEU A 25 -27.46 16.39 -3.13
N PRO A 26 -28.06 17.39 -2.44
CA PRO A 26 -28.57 18.59 -3.12
C PRO A 26 -27.47 19.35 -3.86
N SER A 27 -27.81 19.92 -5.02
CA SER A 27 -26.84 20.62 -5.90
C SER A 27 -26.20 21.89 -5.32
N PHE A 28 -26.72 22.40 -4.19
CA PHE A 28 -26.08 23.54 -3.48
C PHE A 28 -24.85 23.12 -2.65
N LEU A 29 -24.65 21.80 -2.43
CA LEU A 29 -23.46 21.27 -1.77
C LEU A 29 -22.33 21.03 -2.79
N PRO A 30 -21.07 21.14 -2.40
CA PRO A 30 -19.95 20.79 -3.27
C PRO A 30 -20.10 19.35 -3.79
N LEU A 31 -19.98 19.13 -5.09
CA LEU A 31 -20.21 17.85 -5.77
C LEU A 31 -21.63 17.28 -5.63
N GLY A 32 -22.58 18.03 -5.08
CA GLY A 32 -23.98 17.59 -4.95
C GLY A 32 -24.61 17.40 -6.34
N GLY A 33 -25.30 16.27 -6.54
CA GLY A 33 -25.86 15.84 -7.82
C GLY A 33 -24.83 15.29 -8.83
N ALA A 34 -23.54 15.26 -8.50
CA ALA A 34 -22.49 14.78 -9.38
C ALA A 34 -22.21 13.28 -9.17
N VAL A 35 -22.00 12.55 -10.27
CA VAL A 35 -21.45 11.19 -10.24
C VAL A 35 -19.94 11.30 -10.18
N VAL A 36 -19.34 10.83 -9.08
CA VAL A 36 -17.89 10.90 -8.85
C VAL A 36 -17.19 9.76 -9.59
N SER A 37 -16.17 10.09 -10.38
CA SER A 37 -15.39 9.13 -11.14
C SER A 37 -14.45 8.29 -10.24
N ALA A 38 -14.04 7.12 -10.73
CA ALA A 38 -13.04 6.29 -10.05
C ALA A 38 -11.72 7.05 -9.82
N GLY A 39 -11.34 7.97 -10.74
CA GLY A 39 -10.17 8.83 -10.60
C GLY A 39 -10.24 9.72 -9.35
N ALA A 40 -11.40 10.30 -9.06
CA ALA A 40 -11.57 11.14 -7.86
C ALA A 40 -11.48 10.32 -6.56
N TYR A 41 -12.01 9.09 -6.52
CA TYR A 41 -11.80 8.19 -5.38
C TYR A 41 -10.31 7.85 -5.19
N ASN A 42 -9.61 7.55 -6.27
CA ASN A 42 -8.19 7.24 -6.23
C ASN A 42 -7.34 8.44 -5.77
N ALA A 43 -7.69 9.66 -6.20
CA ALA A 43 -7.01 10.89 -5.78
C ALA A 43 -7.07 11.10 -4.25
N VAL A 44 -8.15 10.66 -3.62
CA VAL A 44 -8.34 10.76 -2.16
C VAL A 44 -7.79 9.53 -1.44
N ALA A 45 -8.08 8.34 -1.92
CA ALA A 45 -7.74 7.08 -1.26
C ALA A 45 -6.21 6.84 -1.19
N ARG A 46 -5.48 7.23 -2.23
CA ARG A 46 -4.01 7.02 -2.29
C ARG A 46 -3.24 7.76 -1.21
N PRO A 47 -3.36 9.09 -1.06
CA PRO A 47 -2.63 9.81 -0.02
C PRO A 47 -3.09 9.39 1.39
N ILE A 48 -4.38 9.18 1.60
CA ILE A 48 -4.91 8.74 2.91
C ILE A 48 -4.42 7.33 3.24
N GLY A 49 -4.48 6.40 2.30
CA GLY A 49 -3.98 5.03 2.46
C GLY A 49 -2.48 4.99 2.74
N THR A 50 -1.70 5.80 2.02
CA THR A 50 -0.26 5.92 2.25
C THR A 50 0.04 6.49 3.63
N LEU A 51 -0.68 7.53 4.07
CA LEU A 51 -0.57 8.09 5.42
C LEU A 51 -0.91 7.04 6.48
N PHE A 52 -2.00 6.30 6.29
CA PHE A 52 -2.41 5.24 7.21
C PHE A 52 -1.36 4.13 7.32
N CYS A 53 -0.80 3.67 6.20
CA CYS A 53 0.33 2.72 6.19
C CYS A 53 1.56 3.30 6.90
N GLY A 54 1.84 4.60 6.75
CA GLY A 54 2.90 5.29 7.47
C GLY A 54 2.71 5.27 8.99
N LEU A 55 1.50 5.50 9.46
CA LEU A 55 1.16 5.36 10.88
C LEU A 55 1.33 3.90 11.35
N MET A 56 0.90 2.92 10.55
CA MET A 56 1.11 1.50 10.85
C MET A 56 2.61 1.14 10.92
N ALA A 57 3.46 1.77 10.11
CA ALA A 57 4.91 1.54 10.12
C ALA A 57 5.57 2.03 11.42
N VAL A 58 5.09 3.12 11.98
CA VAL A 58 5.67 3.77 13.17
C VAL A 58 5.08 3.21 14.47
N CYS A 59 3.79 2.86 14.49
CA CYS A 59 3.09 2.40 15.69
C CYS A 59 3.78 1.28 16.47
N PRO A 60 4.34 0.22 15.84
CA PRO A 60 5.01 -0.87 16.56
C PRO A 60 6.27 -0.45 17.32
N LEU A 61 6.86 0.68 16.95
CA LEU A 61 8.06 1.24 17.57
C LEU A 61 7.76 2.13 18.79
N LEU A 62 6.48 2.53 18.93
CA LEU A 62 6.03 3.41 19.99
C LEU A 62 5.61 2.62 21.22
N GLY A 63 5.98 3.10 22.40
CA GLY A 63 5.49 2.57 23.68
C GLY A 63 4.02 2.94 23.93
N TRP A 64 3.36 2.16 24.79
CA TRP A 64 1.92 2.29 25.09
C TRP A 64 1.50 3.68 25.61
N ARG A 65 2.30 4.31 26.47
CA ARG A 65 1.93 5.60 27.13
C ARG A 65 2.81 6.75 26.68
N LYS A 66 4.12 6.62 26.86
CA LYS A 66 5.13 7.60 26.49
C LYS A 66 6.32 6.87 25.88
N THR A 67 6.82 7.39 24.80
CA THR A 67 8.09 6.94 24.21
C THR A 67 9.06 8.09 24.30
N GLU A 68 10.14 7.91 25.05
CA GLU A 68 11.21 8.90 25.07
C GLU A 68 11.87 8.97 23.69
N PRO A 69 12.22 10.15 23.20
CA PRO A 69 12.84 10.32 21.87
C PRO A 69 14.10 9.45 21.68
N GLN A 70 14.89 9.29 22.73
CA GLN A 70 16.09 8.46 22.68
C GLN A 70 15.76 6.97 22.50
N THR A 71 14.73 6.47 23.18
CA THR A 71 14.25 5.09 23.06
C THR A 71 13.68 4.83 21.67
N PHE A 72 12.90 5.79 21.12
CA PHE A 72 12.39 5.71 19.76
C PHE A 72 13.54 5.67 18.74
N ALA A 73 14.51 6.58 18.84
CA ALA A 73 15.67 6.64 17.96
C ALA A 73 16.49 5.32 17.99
N LYS A 74 16.63 4.71 19.18
CA LYS A 74 17.29 3.41 19.33
C LYS A 74 16.49 2.28 18.65
N ASN A 75 15.18 2.27 18.82
CA ASN A 75 14.33 1.22 18.26
C ASN A 75 14.18 1.31 16.74
N ILE A 76 14.17 2.53 16.17
CA ILE A 76 14.05 2.73 14.73
C ILE A 76 15.37 2.55 13.98
N ARG A 77 16.52 2.61 14.65
CA ARG A 77 17.83 2.58 13.99
C ARG A 77 18.01 1.35 13.10
N VAL A 78 17.75 0.16 13.63
CA VAL A 78 17.93 -1.10 12.88
C VAL A 78 16.91 -1.24 11.75
N PRO A 79 15.59 -1.18 12.01
CA PRO A 79 14.60 -1.29 10.93
C PRO A 79 14.65 -0.10 9.96
N GLY A 80 15.07 1.09 10.40
CA GLY A 80 15.25 2.24 9.54
C GLY A 80 16.37 2.08 8.52
N ILE A 81 17.55 1.57 8.96
CA ILE A 81 18.65 1.27 8.04
C ILE A 81 18.25 0.15 7.06
N ALA A 82 17.62 -0.91 7.55
CA ALA A 82 17.11 -1.97 6.69
C ALA A 82 16.03 -1.44 5.72
N GLY A 83 15.14 -0.56 6.20
CA GLY A 83 14.12 0.10 5.39
C GLY A 83 14.72 0.97 4.30
N LEU A 84 15.78 1.70 4.60
CA LEU A 84 16.50 2.50 3.60
C LEU A 84 17.12 1.62 2.51
N ALA A 85 17.66 0.46 2.85
CA ALA A 85 18.19 -0.49 1.86
C ALA A 85 17.08 -1.07 0.97
N VAL A 86 15.94 -1.47 1.56
CA VAL A 86 14.78 -1.94 0.80
C VAL A 86 14.22 -0.82 -0.08
N PHE A 87 14.11 0.39 0.45
CA PHE A 87 13.66 1.55 -0.31
C PHE A 87 14.59 1.84 -1.50
N ALA A 88 15.91 1.80 -1.29
CA ALA A 88 16.86 1.98 -2.38
C ALA A 88 16.69 0.93 -3.49
N ALA A 89 16.47 -0.34 -3.13
CA ALA A 89 16.19 -1.39 -4.11
C ALA A 89 14.88 -1.13 -4.88
N LEU A 90 13.82 -0.70 -4.18
CA LEU A 90 12.55 -0.31 -4.83
C LEU A 90 12.73 0.90 -5.75
N MET A 91 13.57 1.87 -5.37
CA MET A 91 13.87 3.04 -6.22
C MET A 91 14.66 2.67 -7.47
N VAL A 92 15.59 1.72 -7.39
CA VAL A 92 16.27 1.18 -8.58
C VAL A 92 15.27 0.50 -9.51
N LEU A 93 14.40 -0.34 -8.96
CA LEU A 93 13.32 -0.98 -9.73
C LEU A 93 12.40 0.06 -10.37
N PHE A 94 12.00 1.08 -9.62
CA PHE A 94 11.17 2.18 -10.11
C PHE A 94 11.83 2.91 -11.29
N ALA A 95 13.08 3.32 -11.13
CA ALA A 95 13.79 4.07 -12.14
C ALA A 95 14.08 3.26 -13.42
N THR A 96 14.35 1.94 -13.28
CA THR A 96 14.77 1.10 -14.41
C THR A 96 13.61 0.42 -15.13
N LYS A 97 12.46 0.24 -14.46
CA LYS A 97 11.32 -0.46 -15.04
C LYS A 97 10.10 0.45 -15.20
N PHE A 98 9.65 1.08 -14.09
CA PHE A 98 8.37 1.79 -14.10
C PHE A 98 8.42 3.15 -14.78
N VAL A 99 9.52 3.91 -14.67
CA VAL A 99 9.63 5.20 -15.34
C VAL A 99 9.64 5.04 -16.85
N PRO A 100 10.46 4.16 -17.45
CA PRO A 100 10.45 3.93 -18.90
C PRO A 100 9.11 3.40 -19.40
N GLU A 101 8.45 2.52 -18.64
CA GLU A 101 7.16 1.95 -19.01
C GLU A 101 6.05 3.00 -18.98
N TYR A 102 6.01 3.86 -17.94
CA TYR A 102 5.11 4.99 -17.87
C TYR A 102 5.28 5.91 -19.10
N ASP A 103 6.52 6.25 -19.45
CA ASP A 103 6.81 7.12 -20.59
C ASP A 103 6.43 6.46 -21.93
N ALA A 104 6.61 5.16 -22.07
CA ALA A 104 6.20 4.40 -23.24
C ALA A 104 4.66 4.38 -23.40
N ILE A 105 3.92 4.16 -22.31
CA ILE A 105 2.45 4.18 -22.34
C ILE A 105 1.93 5.56 -22.73
N VAL A 106 2.46 6.61 -22.10
CA VAL A 106 2.04 7.99 -22.41
C VAL A 106 2.38 8.37 -23.84
N ALA A 107 3.53 7.95 -24.35
CA ALA A 107 3.94 8.20 -25.75
C ALA A 107 3.09 7.42 -26.76
N ALA A 108 2.62 6.22 -26.41
CA ALA A 108 1.75 5.42 -27.27
C ALA A 108 0.32 5.99 -27.38
N GLY A 109 -0.12 6.75 -26.38
CA GLY A 109 -1.48 7.34 -26.35
C GLY A 109 -2.58 6.30 -26.08
N GLY A 110 -3.83 6.71 -26.31
CA GLY A 110 -5.01 5.86 -26.12
C GLY A 110 -5.52 5.81 -24.69
N THR A 111 -6.50 4.93 -24.43
CA THR A 111 -7.21 4.85 -23.14
C THR A 111 -6.31 4.60 -21.93
N ALA A 112 -5.19 3.90 -22.12
CA ALA A 112 -4.21 3.67 -21.07
C ALA A 112 -3.47 4.95 -20.67
N ALA A 113 -3.04 5.75 -21.65
CA ALA A 113 -2.42 7.05 -21.44
C ALA A 113 -3.40 8.04 -20.80
N ASP A 114 -4.65 8.06 -21.26
CA ASP A 114 -5.72 8.91 -20.72
C ASP A 114 -5.96 8.57 -19.25
N THR A 115 -6.08 7.28 -18.90
CA THR A 115 -6.25 6.83 -17.52
C THR A 115 -5.09 7.26 -16.62
N LEU A 116 -3.86 7.22 -17.12
CA LEU A 116 -2.68 7.65 -16.35
C LEU A 116 -2.64 9.17 -16.17
N THR A 117 -3.00 9.92 -17.20
CA THR A 117 -2.99 11.40 -17.16
C THR A 117 -4.15 11.99 -16.37
N GLU A 118 -5.32 11.34 -16.34
CA GLU A 118 -6.45 11.69 -15.46
C GLU A 118 -6.10 11.65 -13.97
N GLN A 119 -5.10 10.86 -13.59
CA GLN A 119 -4.67 10.73 -12.19
C GLN A 119 -3.86 11.93 -11.69
N GLY A 120 -3.57 12.87 -12.54
CA GLY A 120 -2.81 14.08 -12.23
C GLY A 120 -1.47 14.19 -12.96
N PRO A 121 -0.72 15.26 -12.74
CA PRO A 121 0.56 15.47 -13.42
C PRO A 121 1.59 14.41 -13.02
N LYS A 122 2.46 14.01 -13.95
CA LYS A 122 3.54 13.02 -13.76
C LYS A 122 4.33 13.22 -12.45
N ALA A 123 4.65 14.48 -12.14
CA ALA A 123 5.41 14.81 -10.92
C ALA A 123 4.67 14.44 -9.64
N TYR A 124 3.35 14.67 -9.56
CA TYR A 124 2.52 14.28 -8.41
C TYR A 124 2.47 12.77 -8.26
N TYR A 125 2.22 12.08 -9.36
CA TYR A 125 2.16 10.63 -9.40
C TYR A 125 3.48 9.99 -8.94
N PHE A 126 4.61 10.46 -9.46
CA PHE A 126 5.93 9.96 -9.08
C PHE A 126 6.27 10.28 -7.63
N ALA A 127 5.96 11.49 -7.15
CA ALA A 127 6.17 11.86 -5.75
C ALA A 127 5.38 10.94 -4.80
N LEU A 128 4.12 10.68 -5.12
CA LEU A 128 3.28 9.78 -4.32
C LEU A 128 3.80 8.33 -4.33
N THR A 129 4.26 7.85 -5.48
CA THR A 129 4.89 6.52 -5.64
C THR A 129 6.14 6.39 -4.78
N VAL A 130 7.02 7.39 -4.82
CA VAL A 130 8.25 7.43 -4.00
C VAL A 130 7.92 7.40 -2.50
N VAL A 131 6.94 8.21 -2.07
CA VAL A 131 6.49 8.21 -0.67
C VAL A 131 5.87 6.87 -0.29
N ALA A 132 5.04 6.28 -1.14
CA ALA A 132 4.44 4.98 -0.89
C ALA A 132 5.48 3.85 -0.78
N PHE A 133 6.52 3.86 -1.60
CA PHE A 133 7.63 2.90 -1.49
C PHE A 133 8.45 3.10 -0.22
N ALA A 134 8.71 4.34 0.19
CA ALA A 134 9.37 4.62 1.46
C ALA A 134 8.55 4.11 2.66
N VAL A 135 7.25 4.35 2.64
CA VAL A 135 6.32 3.87 3.66
C VAL A 135 6.23 2.34 3.68
N ALA A 136 6.12 1.70 2.51
CA ALA A 136 6.07 0.24 2.39
C ALA A 136 7.36 -0.42 2.90
N ALA A 137 8.52 0.11 2.53
CA ALA A 137 9.83 -0.37 3.00
C ALA A 137 9.95 -0.24 4.52
N LEU A 138 9.53 0.89 5.10
CA LEU A 138 9.55 1.10 6.54
C LEU A 138 8.57 0.17 7.25
N LEU A 139 7.33 0.04 6.74
CA LEU A 139 6.31 -0.84 7.30
C LEU A 139 6.75 -2.30 7.31
N PHE A 140 7.33 -2.76 6.20
CA PHE A 140 7.86 -4.11 6.08
C PHE A 140 8.97 -4.37 7.10
N THR A 141 9.98 -3.50 7.13
CA THR A 141 11.16 -3.70 7.97
C THR A 141 10.88 -3.52 9.46
N THR A 142 10.02 -2.60 9.86
CA THR A 142 9.61 -2.44 11.26
C THR A 142 8.80 -3.65 11.74
N SER A 143 7.87 -4.14 10.95
CA SER A 143 7.04 -5.30 11.28
C SER A 143 7.87 -6.58 11.34
N ALA A 144 8.75 -6.80 10.37
CA ALA A 144 9.70 -7.92 10.37
C ALA A 144 10.65 -7.85 11.58
N TYR A 145 11.19 -6.68 11.87
CA TYR A 145 12.10 -6.48 13.02
C TYR A 145 11.44 -6.84 14.35
N VAL A 146 10.21 -6.37 14.59
CA VAL A 146 9.51 -6.65 15.85
C VAL A 146 9.14 -8.12 15.95
N LEU A 147 8.70 -8.75 14.85
CA LEU A 147 8.42 -10.18 14.79
C LEU A 147 9.69 -11.01 15.10
N LEU A 148 10.79 -10.72 14.42
CA LEU A 148 12.09 -11.40 14.61
C LEU A 148 12.64 -11.20 16.05
N ARG A 149 12.46 -9.99 16.61
CA ARG A 149 12.83 -9.72 18.00
C ARG A 149 12.01 -10.55 18.99
N GLY A 150 10.72 -10.76 18.71
CA GLY A 150 9.86 -11.65 19.50
C GLY A 150 10.33 -13.10 19.47
N ILE A 151 10.67 -13.61 18.29
CA ILE A 151 11.25 -14.96 18.09
C ILE A 151 12.59 -15.08 18.84
N ALA A 152 13.50 -14.12 18.65
CA ALA A 152 14.81 -14.11 19.29
C ALA A 152 14.73 -14.08 20.84
N ALA A 153 13.77 -13.30 21.38
CA ALA A 153 13.55 -13.24 22.81
C ALA A 153 13.09 -14.60 23.37
N ARG A 154 12.17 -15.29 22.69
CA ARG A 154 11.73 -16.64 23.09
C ARG A 154 12.86 -17.65 23.01
N ARG A 155 13.64 -17.65 21.92
CA ARG A 155 14.81 -18.53 21.77
C ARG A 155 15.78 -18.36 22.94
N ARG A 156 16.10 -17.13 23.31
CA ARG A 156 17.03 -16.81 24.39
C ARG A 156 16.47 -17.19 25.78
N ASN A 157 15.18 -16.95 26.01
CA ASN A 157 14.57 -17.13 27.34
C ASN A 157 14.07 -18.55 27.59
N LYS A 158 13.75 -19.31 26.54
CA LYS A 158 13.15 -20.65 26.64
C LYS A 158 14.01 -21.76 26.01
N GLY A 159 15.14 -21.43 25.37
CA GLY A 159 15.97 -22.41 24.67
C GLY A 159 15.29 -23.05 23.45
N GLU A 160 14.20 -22.47 22.94
CA GLU A 160 13.41 -23.03 21.85
C GLU A 160 14.14 -22.87 20.50
N GLY A 161 13.90 -23.80 19.55
CA GLY A 161 14.30 -23.63 18.16
C GLY A 161 13.54 -22.49 17.49
N ALA A 162 14.03 -21.97 16.36
CA ALA A 162 13.41 -20.81 15.69
C ALA A 162 11.98 -21.08 15.24
N LEU A 163 11.73 -22.23 14.62
CA LEU A 163 10.38 -22.63 14.15
C LEU A 163 9.42 -22.86 15.33
N THR A 164 9.91 -23.52 16.40
CA THR A 164 9.13 -23.74 17.63
C THR A 164 8.78 -22.42 18.29
N ALA A 165 9.74 -21.49 18.39
CA ALA A 165 9.53 -20.16 18.93
C ALA A 165 8.49 -19.36 18.12
N LEU A 166 8.54 -19.46 16.78
CA LEU A 166 7.55 -18.87 15.88
C LEU A 166 6.16 -19.49 16.11
N ALA A 167 6.04 -20.81 16.09
CA ALA A 167 4.78 -21.51 16.32
C ALA A 167 4.17 -21.16 17.69
N HIS A 168 5.00 -21.11 18.73
CA HIS A 168 4.57 -20.71 20.07
C HIS A 168 4.17 -19.23 20.14
N LEU A 169 4.81 -18.34 19.37
CA LEU A 169 4.41 -16.92 19.30
C LEU A 169 2.98 -16.80 18.77
N PHE A 170 2.63 -17.55 17.70
CA PHE A 170 1.27 -17.58 17.17
C PHE A 170 0.28 -18.26 18.12
N ARG A 171 0.69 -19.31 18.83
CA ARG A 171 -0.20 -20.02 19.76
C ARG A 171 -0.50 -19.24 21.03
N TYR A 172 0.51 -18.59 21.63
CA TYR A 172 0.36 -17.94 22.95
C TYR A 172 0.16 -16.41 22.87
N SER A 173 0.42 -15.80 21.71
CA SER A 173 0.21 -14.38 21.48
C SER A 173 -0.35 -14.11 20.07
N PRO A 174 -1.50 -14.74 19.71
CA PRO A 174 -2.00 -14.73 18.34
C PRO A 174 -2.32 -13.32 17.84
N ALA A 175 -2.88 -12.46 18.68
CA ALA A 175 -3.20 -11.08 18.32
C ALA A 175 -1.95 -10.28 17.95
N GLN A 176 -0.85 -10.46 18.68
CA GLN A 176 0.39 -9.75 18.42
C GLN A 176 1.11 -10.29 17.19
N ALA A 177 1.26 -11.61 17.08
CA ALA A 177 1.91 -12.26 15.96
C ALA A 177 1.12 -12.07 14.66
N GLY A 178 -0.21 -12.23 14.70
CA GLY A 178 -1.11 -12.00 13.60
C GLY A 178 -1.08 -10.53 13.14
N GLY A 179 -1.06 -9.58 14.08
CA GLY A 179 -0.93 -8.15 13.76
C GLY A 179 0.34 -7.85 12.95
N TYR A 180 1.50 -8.37 13.35
CA TYR A 180 2.74 -8.14 12.60
C TYR A 180 2.72 -8.81 11.23
N LEU A 181 2.13 -10.01 11.11
CA LEU A 181 1.97 -10.68 9.83
C LEU A 181 1.05 -9.89 8.89
N THR A 182 -0.06 -9.36 9.43
CA THR A 182 -0.97 -8.49 8.67
C THR A 182 -0.25 -7.24 8.16
N HIS A 183 0.58 -6.59 9.00
CA HIS A 183 1.35 -5.41 8.59
C HIS A 183 2.37 -5.74 7.50
N LEU A 184 3.03 -6.91 7.56
CA LEU A 184 3.89 -7.40 6.49
C LEU A 184 3.10 -7.62 5.19
N GLY A 185 1.92 -8.25 5.28
CA GLY A 185 1.03 -8.43 4.13
C GLY A 185 0.58 -7.10 3.52
N VAL A 186 0.19 -6.13 4.34
CA VAL A 186 -0.18 -4.77 3.88
C VAL A 186 0.99 -4.09 3.17
N ALA A 187 2.22 -4.22 3.68
CA ALA A 187 3.39 -3.65 3.01
C ALA A 187 3.62 -4.25 1.62
N VAL A 188 3.48 -5.57 1.47
CA VAL A 188 3.58 -6.26 0.17
C VAL A 188 2.46 -5.83 -0.77
N VAL A 189 1.23 -5.75 -0.28
CA VAL A 189 0.07 -5.28 -1.05
C VAL A 189 0.27 -3.83 -1.50
N LEU A 190 0.81 -2.96 -0.63
CA LEU A 190 1.08 -1.56 -0.99
C LEU A 190 2.12 -1.46 -2.12
N VAL A 191 3.21 -2.25 -2.06
CA VAL A 191 4.18 -2.32 -3.16
C VAL A 191 3.49 -2.82 -4.42
N GLY A 192 2.74 -3.92 -4.35
CA GLY A 192 2.00 -4.47 -5.48
C GLY A 192 1.02 -3.47 -6.09
N LEU A 193 0.24 -2.76 -5.26
CA LEU A 193 -0.71 -1.75 -5.73
C LEU A 193 -0.01 -0.60 -6.46
N VAL A 194 1.10 -0.11 -5.91
CA VAL A 194 1.88 0.97 -6.52
C VAL A 194 2.51 0.51 -7.84
N THR A 195 3.02 -0.72 -7.89
CA THR A 195 3.62 -1.28 -9.11
C THR A 195 2.57 -1.56 -10.19
N VAL A 196 1.42 -2.14 -9.83
CA VAL A 196 0.31 -2.37 -10.78
C VAL A 196 -0.21 -1.06 -11.34
N VAL A 197 -0.34 -0.02 -10.57
CA VAL A 197 -0.77 1.29 -11.06
C VAL A 197 0.30 1.93 -11.96
N SER A 198 1.59 1.64 -11.75
CA SER A 198 2.71 2.16 -12.54
C SER A 198 2.94 1.38 -13.85
N ALA A 199 2.77 0.04 -13.79
CA ALA A 199 2.92 -0.89 -14.91
C ALA A 199 1.55 -1.32 -15.48
N GLY A 200 0.53 -0.81 -14.89
CA GLY A 200 -0.68 -1.55 -14.57
C GLY A 200 -1.70 -1.71 -15.62
N VAL A 201 -1.62 -1.15 -16.74
CA VAL A 201 -2.63 -1.43 -17.76
C VAL A 201 -2.06 -2.40 -18.80
N GLN A 202 -0.78 -2.35 -19.07
CA GLN A 202 -0.16 -3.26 -20.03
C GLN A 202 0.15 -4.65 -19.45
N GLY A 203 0.52 -4.77 -18.17
CA GLY A 203 0.75 -6.07 -17.55
C GLY A 203 -0.54 -6.89 -17.40
N VAL A 204 -1.66 -6.25 -17.12
CA VAL A 204 -2.97 -6.88 -17.14
C VAL A 204 -3.44 -7.10 -18.58
N ALA A 205 -3.21 -6.14 -19.48
CA ALA A 205 -3.50 -6.33 -20.91
C ALA A 205 -2.63 -7.38 -21.56
N ALA A 206 -1.36 -7.52 -21.17
CA ALA A 206 -0.49 -8.58 -21.69
C ALA A 206 -0.83 -9.98 -21.15
N LEU A 207 -1.41 -10.07 -19.95
CA LEU A 207 -2.03 -11.31 -19.46
C LEU A 207 -3.31 -11.67 -20.22
N PHE A 208 -3.94 -10.67 -20.86
CA PHE A 208 -5.15 -10.84 -21.68
C PHE A 208 -4.90 -10.54 -23.16
N ASP A 209 -3.64 -10.35 -23.59
CA ASP A 209 -3.29 -10.03 -24.98
C ASP A 209 -2.98 -11.31 -25.80
N ASP A 210 -3.39 -12.45 -25.31
CA ASP A 210 -3.59 -13.58 -26.19
C ASP A 210 -4.86 -13.29 -27.01
N THR A 211 -4.61 -12.75 -28.23
CA THR A 211 -5.68 -12.35 -29.17
C THR A 211 -6.61 -13.52 -29.50
N GLU A 212 -6.11 -14.75 -29.46
CA GLU A 212 -6.89 -15.98 -29.65
C GLU A 212 -7.88 -16.22 -28.50
N GLU A 213 -7.49 -15.96 -27.24
CA GLU A 213 -8.39 -16.10 -26.08
C GLU A 213 -9.51 -15.05 -26.06
N LYS A 214 -9.23 -13.83 -26.53
CA LYS A 214 -10.25 -12.78 -26.65
C LYS A 214 -11.29 -13.09 -27.71
N GLU A 215 -10.87 -13.61 -28.86
CA GLU A 215 -11.78 -14.03 -29.94
C GLU A 215 -12.61 -15.24 -29.51
N GLU A 216 -12.01 -16.23 -28.84
CA GLU A 216 -12.72 -17.39 -28.31
C GLU A 216 -13.72 -17.00 -27.20
N PHE A 217 -13.34 -16.08 -26.28
CA PHE A 217 -14.24 -15.57 -25.24
C PHE A 217 -15.40 -14.76 -25.84
N ALA A 218 -15.12 -13.89 -26.81
CA ALA A 218 -16.14 -13.12 -27.51
C ALA A 218 -17.09 -14.05 -28.32
N ALA A 219 -16.55 -15.09 -28.96
CA ALA A 219 -17.35 -16.10 -29.67
C ALA A 219 -18.25 -16.90 -28.70
N ARG A 220 -17.73 -17.28 -27.53
CA ARG A 220 -18.53 -17.95 -26.47
C ARG A 220 -19.62 -17.07 -25.89
N LEU A 221 -19.36 -15.76 -25.69
CA LEU A 221 -20.38 -14.80 -25.26
C LEU A 221 -21.50 -14.64 -26.29
N ASN A 222 -21.17 -14.58 -27.59
CA ASN A 222 -22.16 -14.48 -28.66
C ASN A 222 -22.98 -15.75 -28.87
N THR A 223 -22.55 -16.90 -28.35
CA THR A 223 -23.34 -18.15 -28.39
C THR A 223 -24.26 -18.31 -27.19
N LEU A 224 -24.17 -17.44 -26.19
CA LEU A 224 -24.99 -17.46 -24.95
C LEU A 224 -26.12 -16.42 -25.00
N VAL A 225 -26.18 -15.58 -26.03
CA VAL A 225 -27.24 -14.60 -26.33
C VAL A 225 -28.08 -15.11 -27.50
#